data_1cef510bfe36e1e76f1b6208a617172f
#
_entry.id   1cef510bfe36e1e76f1b6208a617172f
#
_cell.length_a   1.000
_cell.length_b   1.000
_cell.length_c   1.000
_cell.angle_alpha   90.00
_cell.angle_beta   90.00
_cell.angle_gamma   90.00
#
_symmetry.space_group_name_H-M   'P 1'
#
loop_
_entity.id
_entity.type
_entity.pdbx_description
1 polymer ?
#
loop_
_entity_poly.entity_id
_entity_poly.type
_entity_poly.pdbx_seq_one_letter_code
_entity_poly.pdbx_strand_id
1 'polypeptide(L)'
;MSITETNTIAVDRAIAEIRRGRPILLESSDGENALALAAEQATPDSLRDLCTWGPIPEAAVHDGSEYGTGAVLALTESRAAALHIKPTGHGIVLLPIDQKTDVGLVQTLADGSMDLAQPMRGPFQRGRRAPHEVEGA
;
A
#
# COMPACT_ATOMS: atom_id res chain seq x y z
N MET A 1 -5.40 -8.89 31.55
CA MET A 1 -5.53 -8.93 30.07
C MET A 1 -4.34 -9.69 29.51
N SER A 2 -4.60 -10.73 28.74
CA SER A 2 -3.51 -11.46 28.09
C SER A 2 -2.97 -10.67 26.88
N ILE A 3 -1.72 -10.91 26.48
CA ILE A 3 -1.11 -10.28 25.29
C ILE A 3 -1.96 -10.56 24.05
N THR A 4 -2.54 -11.74 23.93
CA THR A 4 -3.42 -12.14 22.82
C THR A 4 -4.69 -11.30 22.77
N GLU A 5 -5.35 -11.02 23.90
CA GLU A 5 -6.54 -10.17 23.96
C GLU A 5 -6.21 -8.71 23.58
N THR A 6 -5.09 -8.19 24.05
CA THR A 6 -4.61 -6.84 23.70
C THR A 6 -4.37 -6.74 22.21
N ASN A 7 -3.74 -7.75 21.58
CA ASN A 7 -3.50 -7.78 20.15
C ASN A 7 -4.80 -7.84 19.34
N THR A 8 -5.77 -8.61 19.77
CA THR A 8 -7.09 -8.68 19.10
C THR A 8 -7.79 -7.32 19.11
N ILE A 9 -7.81 -6.62 20.25
CA ILE A 9 -8.37 -5.27 20.34
C ILE A 9 -7.65 -4.27 19.42
N ALA A 10 -6.33 -4.36 19.34
CA ALA A 10 -5.54 -3.49 18.46
C ALA A 10 -5.86 -3.74 16.98
N VAL A 11 -6.01 -4.99 16.58
CA VAL A 11 -6.38 -5.37 15.22
C VAL A 11 -7.80 -4.90 14.88
N ASP A 12 -8.77 -5.10 15.77
CA ASP A 12 -10.16 -4.66 15.56
C ASP A 12 -10.24 -3.13 15.39
N ARG A 13 -9.47 -2.38 16.19
CA ARG A 13 -9.35 -0.92 16.02
C ARG A 13 -8.73 -0.54 14.69
N ALA A 14 -7.66 -1.19 14.29
CA ALA A 14 -6.99 -0.93 13.01
C ALA A 14 -7.96 -1.17 11.84
N ILE A 15 -8.71 -2.27 11.85
CA ILE A 15 -9.73 -2.57 10.83
C ILE A 15 -10.79 -1.46 10.80
N ALA A 16 -11.27 -1.01 11.96
CA ALA A 16 -12.27 0.04 12.03
C ALA A 16 -11.75 1.39 11.49
N GLU A 17 -10.50 1.74 11.76
CA GLU A 17 -9.90 2.98 11.27
C GLU A 17 -9.62 2.92 9.75
N ILE A 18 -9.13 1.81 9.24
CA ILE A 18 -8.94 1.60 7.79
C ILE A 18 -10.28 1.76 7.04
N ARG A 19 -11.36 1.16 7.55
CA ARG A 19 -12.69 1.27 6.94
C ARG A 19 -13.25 2.71 6.95
N ARG A 20 -12.76 3.54 7.86
CA ARG A 20 -13.11 4.97 7.92
C ARG A 20 -12.21 5.86 7.07
N GLY A 21 -11.27 5.28 6.34
CA GLY A 21 -10.29 6.02 5.54
C GLY A 21 -9.22 6.71 6.38
N ARG A 22 -8.97 6.24 7.59
CA ARG A 22 -7.92 6.76 8.45
C ARG A 22 -6.65 5.92 8.35
N PRO A 23 -5.48 6.55 8.42
CA PRO A 23 -4.23 5.82 8.43
C PRO A 23 -4.04 5.05 9.74
N ILE A 24 -3.36 3.92 9.64
CA ILE A 24 -2.90 3.13 10.78
C ILE A 24 -1.38 3.02 10.75
N LEU A 25 -0.79 2.80 11.92
CA LEU A 25 0.62 2.48 12.06
C LEU A 25 0.77 0.96 12.15
N LEU A 26 1.57 0.42 11.26
CA LEU A 26 2.01 -0.97 11.29
C LEU A 26 3.40 -1.01 11.92
N GLU A 27 3.59 -1.88 12.88
CA GLU A 27 4.88 -2.13 13.53
C GLU A 27 5.27 -3.59 13.33
N SER A 28 6.46 -3.81 12.81
CA SER A 28 6.99 -5.15 12.63
C SER A 28 7.73 -5.63 13.89
N SER A 29 7.96 -6.93 14.00
CA SER A 29 8.64 -7.54 15.17
C SER A 29 10.08 -7.06 15.36
N ASP A 30 10.72 -6.53 14.35
CA ASP A 30 12.08 -5.97 14.39
C ASP A 30 12.10 -4.44 14.59
N GLY A 31 10.93 -3.83 14.85
CA GLY A 31 10.80 -2.42 15.20
C GLY A 31 10.69 -1.48 14.01
N GLU A 32 10.55 -1.99 12.78
CA GLU A 32 10.22 -1.15 11.64
C GLU A 32 8.75 -0.71 11.67
N ASN A 33 8.51 0.51 11.26
CA ASN A 33 7.18 1.11 11.25
C ASN A 33 6.79 1.53 9.83
N ALA A 34 5.52 1.39 9.51
CA ALA A 34 4.94 1.88 8.28
C ALA A 34 3.56 2.48 8.53
N LEU A 35 3.24 3.57 7.84
CA LEU A 35 1.87 4.07 7.78
C LEU A 35 1.15 3.38 6.63
N ALA A 36 -0.08 2.95 6.88
CA ALA A 36 -0.93 2.30 5.89
C ALA A 36 -2.30 2.97 5.82
N LEU A 37 -2.83 3.06 4.61
CA LEU A 37 -4.13 3.65 4.31
C LEU A 37 -4.83 2.77 3.27
N ALA A 38 -6.14 2.59 3.39
CA ALA A 38 -6.91 1.91 2.35
C ALA A 38 -6.95 2.74 1.07
N ALA A 39 -6.49 2.17 -0.03
CA ALA A 39 -6.41 2.87 -1.31
C ALA A 39 -7.78 3.34 -1.81
N GLU A 40 -8.83 2.55 -1.57
CA GLU A 40 -10.21 2.88 -1.97
C GLU A 40 -10.77 4.08 -1.21
N GLN A 41 -10.22 4.38 -0.03
CA GLN A 41 -10.62 5.50 0.83
C GLN A 41 -9.66 6.69 0.71
N ALA A 42 -8.62 6.59 -0.09
CA ALA A 42 -7.64 7.65 -0.24
C ALA A 42 -8.28 8.93 -0.79
N THR A 43 -7.87 10.06 -0.24
CA THR A 43 -8.17 11.39 -0.75
C THR A 43 -6.87 12.06 -1.17
N PRO A 44 -6.90 13.14 -1.98
CA PRO A 44 -5.68 13.88 -2.32
C PRO A 44 -4.91 14.34 -1.07
N ASP A 45 -5.60 14.76 -0.03
CA ASP A 45 -4.98 15.20 1.23
C ASP A 45 -4.36 14.03 2.00
N SER A 46 -5.08 12.92 2.16
CA SER A 46 -4.56 11.76 2.89
C SER A 46 -3.39 11.11 2.17
N LEU A 47 -3.40 11.09 0.83
CA LEU A 47 -2.27 10.59 0.06
C LEU A 47 -1.04 11.48 0.20
N ARG A 48 -1.21 12.80 0.13
CA ARG A 48 -0.14 13.76 0.37
C ARG A 48 0.44 13.62 1.77
N ASP A 49 -0.40 13.51 2.77
CA ASP A 49 0.01 13.35 4.16
C ASP A 49 0.78 12.02 4.35
N LEU A 50 0.31 10.93 3.75
CA LEU A 50 1.00 9.64 3.79
C LEU A 50 2.40 9.74 3.17
N CYS A 51 2.54 10.40 2.01
CA CYS A 51 3.82 10.60 1.35
C CYS A 51 4.77 11.52 2.12
N THR A 52 4.21 12.47 2.89
CA THR A 52 5.00 13.46 3.65
C THR A 52 5.44 12.93 5.02
N TRP A 53 4.54 12.24 5.72
CA TRP A 53 4.73 11.85 7.12
C TRP A 53 5.10 10.38 7.30
N GLY A 54 4.81 9.56 6.30
CA GLY A 54 5.16 8.15 6.34
C GLY A 54 6.69 7.94 6.25
N PRO A 55 7.23 6.95 6.96
CA PRO A 55 8.59 6.51 6.70
C PRO A 55 8.68 6.07 5.24
N ILE A 56 9.77 6.42 4.56
CA ILE A 56 9.99 6.02 3.16
C ILE A 56 10.24 4.51 3.17
N PRO A 57 9.34 3.69 2.63
CA PRO A 57 9.61 2.26 2.54
C PRO A 57 10.83 2.03 1.65
N GLU A 58 11.74 1.16 2.07
CA GLU A 58 12.90 0.78 1.24
C GLU A 58 12.45 0.28 -0.15
N ALA A 59 11.28 -0.34 -0.22
CA ALA A 59 10.64 -0.77 -1.46
C ALA A 59 10.28 0.38 -2.42
N ALA A 60 10.15 1.61 -1.93
CA ALA A 60 9.88 2.80 -2.74
C ALA A 60 11.17 3.43 -3.30
N VAL A 61 12.33 3.03 -2.79
CA VAL A 61 13.62 3.48 -3.29
C VAL A 61 13.96 2.67 -4.55
N HIS A 62 13.85 3.30 -5.70
CA HIS A 62 14.22 2.67 -6.97
C HIS A 62 15.63 3.10 -7.37
N ASP A 63 16.37 2.24 -8.08
CA ASP A 63 17.77 2.47 -8.49
C ASP A 63 18.04 3.89 -9.00
N GLY A 64 18.60 4.74 -8.14
CA GLY A 64 19.14 6.05 -8.51
C GLY A 64 18.13 7.11 -8.91
N SER A 65 16.84 6.85 -8.85
CA SER A 65 15.82 7.88 -9.06
C SER A 65 15.53 8.61 -7.74
N GLU A 66 15.42 9.93 -7.83
CA GLU A 66 15.12 10.84 -6.72
C GLU A 66 13.70 10.67 -6.12
N TYR A 67 13.14 9.46 -6.14
CA TYR A 67 11.84 9.17 -5.54
C TYR A 67 11.93 9.02 -4.01
N GLY A 68 12.72 9.88 -3.39
CA GLY A 68 12.98 9.87 -1.96
C GLY A 68 11.81 10.31 -1.07
N THR A 69 10.65 10.58 -1.63
CA THR A 69 9.45 10.98 -0.88
C THR A 69 8.25 10.31 -1.50
N GLY A 70 8.04 9.06 -1.22
CA GLY A 70 6.97 8.32 -1.84
C GLY A 70 6.30 7.36 -0.89
N ALA A 71 5.19 6.85 -1.33
CA ALA A 71 4.52 5.71 -0.75
C ALA A 71 4.56 4.55 -1.74
N VAL A 72 4.08 3.39 -1.32
CA VAL A 72 3.86 2.26 -2.21
C VAL A 72 2.40 1.85 -2.15
N LEU A 73 1.84 1.52 -3.30
CA LEU A 73 0.56 0.85 -3.39
C LEU A 73 0.80 -0.65 -3.31
N ALA A 74 0.28 -1.29 -2.26
CA ALA A 74 0.35 -2.74 -2.09
C ALA A 74 -0.89 -3.38 -2.72
N LEU A 75 -0.69 -4.26 -3.68
CA LEU A 75 -1.74 -5.01 -4.37
C LEU A 75 -1.58 -6.50 -4.11
N THR A 76 -2.69 -7.22 -4.02
CA THR A 76 -2.64 -8.68 -4.07
C THR A 76 -2.12 -9.14 -5.44
N GLU A 77 -1.51 -10.32 -5.49
CA GLU A 77 -1.04 -10.89 -6.78
C GLU A 77 -2.19 -11.09 -7.77
N SER A 78 -3.37 -11.45 -7.29
CA SER A 78 -4.54 -11.60 -8.15
C SER A 78 -4.96 -10.26 -8.77
N ARG A 79 -4.91 -9.16 -8.02
CA ARG A 79 -5.18 -7.83 -8.57
C ARG A 79 -4.08 -7.39 -9.55
N ALA A 80 -2.82 -7.63 -9.20
CA ALA A 80 -1.69 -7.35 -10.07
C ALA A 80 -1.79 -8.12 -11.40
N ALA A 81 -2.17 -9.39 -11.35
CA ALA A 81 -2.39 -10.19 -12.55
C ALA A 81 -3.51 -9.62 -13.44
N ALA A 82 -4.61 -9.14 -12.87
CA ALA A 82 -5.68 -8.47 -13.61
C ALA A 82 -5.21 -7.18 -14.31
N LEU A 83 -4.19 -6.52 -13.75
CA LEU A 83 -3.54 -5.34 -14.34
C LEU A 83 -2.36 -5.70 -15.27
N HIS A 84 -2.15 -6.96 -15.57
CA HIS A 84 -1.02 -7.47 -16.35
C HIS A 84 0.35 -7.16 -15.74
N ILE A 85 0.42 -7.03 -14.42
CA ILE A 85 1.67 -6.85 -13.67
C ILE A 85 2.19 -8.23 -13.29
N LYS A 86 3.46 -8.47 -13.57
CA LYS A 86 4.10 -9.75 -13.29
C LYS A 86 4.09 -10.02 -11.77
N PRO A 87 3.62 -11.20 -11.31
CA PRO A 87 3.61 -11.55 -9.91
C PRO A 87 5.04 -11.68 -9.34
N THR A 88 5.16 -11.47 -8.04
CA THR A 88 6.43 -11.61 -7.31
C THR A 88 6.64 -13.01 -6.75
N GLY A 89 5.58 -13.80 -6.63
CA GLY A 89 5.58 -15.08 -5.93
C GLY A 89 5.49 -14.98 -4.40
N HIS A 90 5.18 -13.78 -3.89
CA HIS A 90 5.19 -13.49 -2.46
C HIS A 90 3.84 -12.97 -1.93
N GLY A 91 2.79 -13.07 -2.72
CA GLY A 91 1.43 -12.72 -2.33
C GLY A 91 1.07 -11.24 -2.50
N ILE A 92 2.04 -10.34 -2.54
CA ILE A 92 1.85 -8.89 -2.64
C ILE A 92 2.79 -8.32 -3.70
N VAL A 93 2.27 -7.39 -4.49
CA VAL A 93 3.04 -6.58 -5.45
C VAL A 93 3.02 -5.13 -5.00
N LEU A 94 4.18 -4.48 -4.97
CA LEU A 94 4.34 -3.10 -4.57
C LEU A 94 4.57 -2.22 -5.80
N LEU A 95 3.76 -1.17 -5.94
CA LEU A 95 3.89 -0.16 -6.98
C LEU A 95 4.30 1.16 -6.33
N PRO A 96 5.45 1.76 -6.68
CA PRO A 96 5.81 3.08 -6.19
C PRO A 96 4.79 4.13 -6.62
N ILE A 97 4.40 4.99 -5.70
CA ILE A 97 3.57 6.17 -5.93
C ILE A 97 4.23 7.38 -5.26
N ASP A 98 3.93 8.55 -5.75
CA ASP A 98 4.46 9.81 -5.23
C ASP A 98 3.34 10.82 -4.98
N GLN A 99 3.71 12.02 -4.51
CA GLN A 99 2.76 13.11 -4.23
C GLN A 99 2.03 13.63 -5.49
N LYS A 100 2.57 13.35 -6.68
CA LYS A 100 1.99 13.76 -7.97
C LYS A 100 1.06 12.70 -8.54
N THR A 101 1.05 11.51 -7.94
CA THR A 101 0.18 10.42 -8.38
C THR A 101 -1.27 10.82 -8.13
N ASP A 102 -2.08 10.73 -9.18
CA ASP A 102 -3.51 11.03 -9.06
C ASP A 102 -4.21 10.00 -8.16
N VAL A 103 -4.98 10.50 -7.19
CA VAL A 103 -5.70 9.64 -6.26
C VAL A 103 -6.75 8.77 -6.98
N GLY A 104 -7.35 9.26 -8.05
CA GLY A 104 -8.26 8.48 -8.88
C GLY A 104 -7.57 7.29 -9.53
N LEU A 105 -6.31 7.45 -9.95
CA LEU A 105 -5.49 6.35 -10.45
C LEU A 105 -5.23 5.31 -9.35
N VAL A 106 -4.87 5.74 -8.14
CA VAL A 106 -4.64 4.84 -7.00
C VAL A 106 -5.90 4.02 -6.69
N GLN A 107 -7.04 4.68 -6.61
CA GLN A 107 -8.33 4.02 -6.37
C GLN A 107 -8.67 3.01 -7.48
N THR A 108 -8.50 3.39 -8.73
CA THR A 108 -8.77 2.52 -9.88
C THR A 108 -7.82 1.31 -9.94
N LEU A 109 -6.55 1.50 -9.59
CA LEU A 109 -5.59 0.40 -9.50
C LEU A 109 -5.97 -0.59 -8.38
N ALA A 110 -6.48 -0.09 -7.26
CA ALA A 110 -6.88 -0.92 -6.13
C ALA A 110 -8.21 -1.65 -6.38
N ASP A 111 -9.18 -0.99 -6.99
CA ASP A 111 -10.53 -1.52 -7.21
C ASP A 111 -10.75 -1.94 -8.67
N GLY A 112 -11.04 -3.23 -8.87
CA GLY A 112 -11.32 -3.82 -10.17
C GLY A 112 -12.72 -3.58 -10.73
N SER A 113 -13.60 -2.91 -10.00
CA SER A 113 -14.99 -2.73 -10.39
C SER A 113 -15.18 -1.95 -11.71
N MET A 114 -14.22 -1.08 -12.03
CA MET A 114 -14.24 -0.23 -13.22
C MET A 114 -13.35 -0.72 -14.36
N ASP A 115 -12.74 -1.90 -14.26
CA ASP A 115 -11.75 -2.39 -15.23
C ASP A 115 -12.32 -2.52 -16.66
N LEU A 116 -13.59 -2.86 -16.80
CA LEU A 116 -14.22 -2.99 -18.10
C LEU A 116 -14.54 -1.63 -18.73
N ALA A 117 -14.87 -0.63 -17.90
CA ALA A 117 -15.21 0.72 -18.36
C ALA A 117 -13.95 1.56 -18.61
N GLN A 118 -12.91 1.35 -17.82
CA GLN A 118 -11.65 2.07 -17.87
C GLN A 118 -10.47 1.09 -17.81
N PRO A 119 -10.18 0.40 -18.92
CA PRO A 119 -9.08 -0.59 -18.91
C PRO A 119 -7.75 0.09 -18.67
N MET A 120 -7.05 -0.35 -17.65
CA MET A 120 -5.73 0.13 -17.30
C MET A 120 -4.69 -0.47 -18.22
N ARG A 121 -3.84 0.37 -18.78
CA ARG A 121 -2.71 -0.06 -19.62
C ARG A 121 -1.40 0.30 -18.95
N GLY A 122 -0.59 -0.73 -18.69
CA GLY A 122 0.80 -0.55 -18.28
C GLY A 122 1.71 -0.03 -19.39
N PRO A 123 3.01 0.10 -19.14
CA PRO A 123 3.73 -0.59 -18.06
C PRO A 123 3.66 0.12 -16.71
N PHE A 124 3.48 -0.65 -15.65
CA PHE A 124 3.63 -0.18 -14.27
C PHE A 124 4.98 -0.62 -13.74
N GLN A 125 5.73 0.32 -13.17
CA GLN A 125 7.00 0.00 -12.54
C GLN A 125 6.75 -0.67 -11.19
N ARG A 126 7.42 -1.79 -10.99
CA ARG A 126 7.37 -2.53 -9.74
C ARG A 126 8.47 -2.04 -8.80
N GLY A 127 8.13 -1.79 -7.55
CA GLY A 127 9.10 -1.49 -6.50
C GLY A 127 9.93 -2.73 -6.11
N ARG A 128 11.00 -2.50 -5.37
CA ARG A 128 11.72 -3.58 -4.71
C ARG A 128 10.84 -4.23 -3.64
N ARG A 129 11.12 -5.49 -3.34
CA ARG A 129 10.48 -6.23 -2.26
C ARG A 129 10.60 -5.44 -0.95
N ALA A 130 9.52 -5.30 -0.20
CA ALA A 130 9.60 -4.81 1.15
C ALA A 130 10.49 -5.77 1.98
N PRO A 131 11.36 -5.24 2.85
CA PRO A 131 12.26 -6.07 3.65
C PRO A 131 11.51 -7.05 4.54
N HIS A 132 10.25 -6.79 4.86
CA HIS A 132 9.37 -7.68 5.59
C HIS A 132 8.14 -7.98 4.77
N GLU A 133 8.20 -9.10 4.08
CA GLU A 133 6.97 -9.72 3.61
C GLU A 133 6.14 -10.04 4.83
N VAL A 134 5.00 -9.39 4.92
CA VAL A 134 3.94 -9.84 5.81
C VAL A 134 3.42 -11.14 5.21
N GLU A 135 4.08 -12.26 5.56
CA GLU A 135 3.52 -13.55 5.29
C GLU A 135 2.18 -13.64 6.02
N GLY A 136 1.11 -13.67 5.27
CA GLY A 136 -0.19 -14.06 5.78
C GLY A 136 -1.02 -12.97 6.46
N ALA A 137 -1.04 -11.79 5.95
CA ALA A 137 -2.19 -10.92 6.23
C ALA A 137 -3.29 -11.14 5.21
#